data_3910869b9e01daef48a45a22080be746
#
_entry.id   3910869b9e01daef48a45a22080be746
#
_cell.length_a   1.000
_cell.length_b   1.000
_cell.length_c   1.000
_cell.angle_alpha   90.00
_cell.angle_beta   90.00
_cell.angle_gamma   90.00
#
_symmetry.space_group_name_H-M   'P 1'
#
loop_
_entity.id
_entity.type
_entity.pdbx_description
1 polymer ?
#
loop_
_entity_poly.entity_id
_entity_poly.type
_entity_poly.pdbx_seq_one_letter_code
_entity_poly.pdbx_strand_id
1 'polypeptide(L)'
;MSGSQNIIKYVKHNKVRLKAGKTREKTTRAFQKFFKEIEKKPTGMKGFMIMDDLQDQQESIVLTFWERKEDMDSFYKSDNKPLGDLIEKLKPSFEQMPVRKDYQVGKFKVW
;
A
#
# COMPACT_ATOMS: atom_id res chain seq x y z
N MET A 1 19.36 9.89 16.83
CA MET A 1 18.78 9.00 17.10
C MET A 1 18.01 8.29 16.23
N SER A 2 18.40 7.34 15.94
CA SER A 2 17.87 6.55 14.90
C SER A 2 16.67 5.73 15.28
N GLY A 3 16.41 5.61 16.56
CA GLY A 3 15.31 4.76 17.01
C GLY A 3 13.94 5.16 16.48
N SER A 4 13.72 6.46 16.27
CA SER A 4 12.43 6.94 15.82
C SER A 4 12.13 6.58 14.37
N GLN A 5 13.14 6.20 13.60
CA GLN A 5 12.94 5.91 12.19
C GLN A 5 12.15 4.66 11.94
N ASN A 6 12.14 3.74 12.91
CA ASN A 6 11.52 2.45 12.74
C ASN A 6 10.26 2.27 13.56
N ILE A 7 9.61 3.38 13.91
CA ILE A 7 8.39 3.29 14.70
C ILE A 7 7.22 3.05 13.77
N ILE A 8 6.93 1.79 13.55
CA ILE A 8 5.79 1.37 12.73
C ILE A 8 4.78 0.75 13.69
N LYS A 9 3.65 1.44 13.84
CA LYS A 9 2.61 1.01 14.79
C LYS A 9 1.34 0.54 14.11
N TYR A 10 1.10 0.97 12.88
CA TYR A 10 -0.11 0.61 12.14
C TYR A 10 0.23 0.24 10.71
N VAL A 11 -0.53 -0.69 10.16
CA VAL A 11 -0.35 -1.15 8.79
C VAL A 11 -1.71 -1.21 8.11
N LYS A 12 -1.78 -0.64 6.91
CA LYS A 12 -2.92 -0.85 6.03
C LYS A 12 -2.56 -1.97 5.06
N HIS A 13 -3.35 -3.02 5.08
CA HIS A 13 -3.19 -4.18 4.21
C HIS A 13 -4.16 -4.02 3.05
N ASN A 14 -3.63 -3.97 1.84
CA ASN A 14 -4.43 -3.86 0.63
C ASN A 14 -4.25 -5.14 -0.18
N LYS A 15 -5.28 -5.94 -0.31
CA LYS A 15 -5.25 -7.13 -1.12
C LYS A 15 -5.71 -6.78 -2.51
N VAL A 16 -4.82 -6.96 -3.49
CA VAL A 16 -5.09 -6.61 -4.88
C VAL A 16 -5.21 -7.90 -5.68
N ARG A 17 -6.32 -8.06 -6.39
CA ARG A 17 -6.52 -9.20 -7.24
C ARG A 17 -6.73 -8.75 -8.68
N LEU A 18 -5.85 -9.20 -9.57
CA LEU A 18 -5.91 -8.83 -10.97
C LEU A 18 -6.76 -9.81 -11.77
N LYS A 19 -7.28 -9.36 -12.89
CA LYS A 19 -7.96 -10.23 -13.84
C LYS A 19 -6.95 -11.20 -14.43
N ALA A 20 -7.41 -12.37 -14.81
CA ALA A 20 -6.57 -13.37 -15.47
C ALA A 20 -5.93 -12.76 -16.71
N GLY A 21 -4.65 -13.04 -16.92
CA GLY A 21 -3.90 -12.52 -18.06
C GLY A 21 -3.26 -11.16 -17.85
N LYS A 22 -3.54 -10.48 -16.72
CA LYS A 22 -2.87 -9.21 -16.41
C LYS A 22 -1.62 -9.51 -15.57
N THR A 23 -0.58 -8.70 -15.74
CA THR A 23 0.68 -8.93 -15.04
C THR A 23 0.79 -8.05 -13.81
N ARG A 24 1.28 -8.64 -12.73
CA ARG A 24 1.51 -7.93 -11.47
C ARG A 24 2.62 -6.88 -11.63
N GLU A 25 3.57 -7.12 -12.51
CA GLU A 25 4.69 -6.22 -12.71
C GLU A 25 4.25 -4.81 -13.06
N LYS A 26 3.29 -4.68 -13.96
CA LYS A 26 2.79 -3.37 -14.38
C LYS A 26 2.10 -2.65 -13.22
N THR A 27 1.32 -3.36 -12.44
CA THR A 27 0.65 -2.81 -11.28
C THR A 27 1.65 -2.41 -10.21
N THR A 28 2.65 -3.25 -9.97
CA THR A 28 3.72 -2.95 -9.01
C THR A 28 4.46 -1.68 -9.38
N ARG A 29 4.79 -1.51 -10.65
CA ARG A 29 5.47 -0.29 -11.12
C ARG A 29 4.62 0.95 -10.89
N ALA A 30 3.32 0.86 -11.10
CA ALA A 30 2.42 1.98 -10.88
C ALA A 30 2.38 2.38 -9.41
N PHE A 31 2.31 1.40 -8.50
CA PHE A 31 2.36 1.67 -7.06
C PHE A 31 3.71 2.23 -6.64
N GLN A 32 4.81 1.67 -7.14
CA GLN A 32 6.15 2.16 -6.81
C GLN A 32 6.31 3.63 -7.22
N LYS A 33 5.89 3.96 -8.42
CA LYS A 33 5.97 5.34 -8.91
C LYS A 33 5.14 6.27 -8.05
N PHE A 34 3.94 5.86 -7.70
CA PHE A 34 3.04 6.64 -6.88
C PHE A 34 3.67 6.92 -5.50
N PHE A 35 4.15 5.88 -4.83
CA PHE A 35 4.74 6.03 -3.50
C PHE A 35 6.02 6.86 -3.53
N LYS A 36 6.81 6.73 -4.60
CA LYS A 36 8.00 7.54 -4.74
C LYS A 36 7.67 9.02 -4.88
N GLU A 37 6.61 9.33 -5.59
CA GLU A 37 6.19 10.72 -5.78
C GLU A 37 5.66 11.33 -4.48
N ILE A 38 4.91 10.58 -3.69
CA ILE A 38 4.36 11.11 -2.45
C ILE A 38 5.36 11.19 -1.32
N GLU A 39 6.51 10.48 -1.42
CA GLU A 39 7.55 10.58 -0.44
C GLU A 39 8.01 12.01 -0.24
N LYS A 40 7.90 12.83 -1.26
CA LYS A 40 8.35 14.22 -1.22
C LYS A 40 7.42 15.09 -0.39
N LYS A 41 6.25 14.59 -0.04
CA LYS A 41 5.28 15.33 0.75
C LYS A 41 4.93 14.46 1.95
N PRO A 42 5.63 14.59 3.04
CA PRO A 42 5.39 13.74 4.20
C PRO A 42 3.93 13.68 4.59
N THR A 43 3.42 12.48 4.65
CA THR A 43 2.03 12.23 4.98
C THR A 43 1.93 11.37 6.24
N GLY A 44 3.03 11.16 6.94
CA GLY A 44 3.07 10.25 8.06
C GLY A 44 3.33 8.82 7.68
N MET A 45 3.43 8.51 6.39
CA MET A 45 3.76 7.17 5.94
C MET A 45 5.24 6.88 6.20
N LYS A 46 5.53 5.73 6.81
CA LYS A 46 6.90 5.34 7.15
C LYS A 46 7.50 4.39 6.13
N GLY A 47 6.70 3.88 5.24
CA GLY A 47 7.19 2.99 4.18
C GLY A 47 6.08 2.17 3.58
N PHE A 48 6.46 1.32 2.66
CA PHE A 48 5.50 0.41 2.01
C PHE A 48 6.20 -0.88 1.63
N MET A 49 5.42 -1.90 1.36
CA MET A 49 5.94 -3.18 0.88
C MET A 49 4.93 -3.78 -0.07
N ILE A 50 5.41 -4.30 -1.19
CA ILE A 50 4.56 -5.00 -2.14
C ILE A 50 5.01 -6.45 -2.17
N MET A 51 4.07 -7.37 -1.96
CA MET A 51 4.35 -8.79 -1.93
C MET A 51 3.52 -9.48 -2.98
N ASP A 52 4.14 -10.34 -3.76
CA ASP A 52 3.44 -11.12 -4.78
C ASP A 52 3.24 -12.54 -4.28
N ASP A 53 2.03 -13.05 -4.41
CA ASP A 53 1.73 -14.42 -4.01
C ASP A 53 2.48 -15.38 -4.94
N LEU A 54 3.22 -16.32 -4.36
CA LEU A 54 4.02 -17.24 -5.15
C LEU A 54 3.18 -18.34 -5.82
N GLN A 55 1.99 -18.58 -5.32
CA GLN A 55 1.14 -19.63 -5.83
C GLN A 55 -0.03 -19.11 -6.67
N ASP A 56 -0.47 -17.88 -6.42
CA ASP A 56 -1.57 -17.28 -7.13
C ASP A 56 -1.08 -16.03 -7.86
N GLN A 57 -0.87 -16.15 -9.15
CA GLN A 57 -0.31 -15.08 -9.96
C GLN A 57 -1.21 -13.86 -10.10
N GLN A 58 -2.45 -13.96 -9.69
CA GLN A 58 -3.39 -12.86 -9.79
C GLN A 58 -3.41 -12.01 -8.52
N GLU A 59 -2.74 -12.44 -7.46
CA GLU A 59 -2.84 -11.77 -6.17
C GLU A 59 -1.54 -11.12 -5.72
N SER A 60 -1.64 -9.90 -5.22
CA SER A 60 -0.55 -9.17 -4.58
C SER A 60 -1.09 -8.47 -3.35
N ILE A 61 -0.21 -8.24 -2.39
CA ILE A 61 -0.53 -7.50 -1.17
C ILE A 61 0.30 -6.23 -1.16
N VAL A 62 -0.34 -5.10 -0.93
CA VAL A 62 0.36 -3.83 -0.75
C VAL A 62 0.16 -3.40 0.69
N LEU A 63 1.27 -3.30 1.42
CA LEU A 63 1.24 -2.83 2.80
C LEU A 63 1.78 -1.40 2.85
N THR A 64 1.13 -0.54 3.63
CA THR A 64 1.68 0.77 3.94
C THR A 64 1.84 0.87 5.46
N PHE A 65 2.94 1.49 5.88
CA PHE A 65 3.38 1.50 7.27
C PHE A 65 3.25 2.90 7.86
N TRP A 66 2.73 2.98 9.10
CA TRP A 66 2.38 4.26 9.72
C TRP A 66 2.75 4.27 11.19
N GLU A 67 3.13 5.43 11.68
CA GLU A 67 3.34 5.61 13.11
C GLU A 67 2.03 6.00 13.79
N ARG A 68 1.18 6.76 13.10
CA ARG A 68 -0.07 7.28 13.68
C ARG A 68 -1.28 6.80 12.88
N LYS A 69 -2.29 6.34 13.60
CA LYS A 69 -3.51 5.88 12.98
C LYS A 69 -4.23 7.00 12.21
N GLU A 70 -4.19 8.22 12.77
CA GLU A 70 -4.84 9.36 12.15
C GLU A 70 -4.28 9.66 10.75
N ASP A 71 -2.96 9.54 10.59
CA ASP A 71 -2.33 9.77 9.31
C ASP A 71 -2.72 8.70 8.31
N MET A 72 -2.77 7.45 8.76
CA MET A 72 -3.22 6.34 7.92
C MET A 72 -4.65 6.55 7.47
N ASP A 73 -5.54 6.88 8.39
CA ASP A 73 -6.95 7.09 8.08
C ASP A 73 -7.13 8.26 7.12
N SER A 74 -6.37 9.34 7.31
CA SER A 74 -6.45 10.50 6.41
C SER A 74 -6.01 10.15 4.99
N PHE A 75 -4.96 9.36 4.86
CA PHE A 75 -4.43 8.99 3.54
C PHE A 75 -5.45 8.18 2.73
N TYR A 76 -6.21 7.33 3.41
CA TYR A 76 -7.16 6.45 2.74
C TYR A 76 -8.58 7.00 2.66
N LYS A 77 -8.77 8.28 2.99
CA LYS A 77 -10.09 8.91 2.82
C LYS A 77 -10.40 9.11 1.34
N SER A 78 -11.67 9.16 1.04
CA SER A 78 -12.14 9.31 -0.34
C SER A 78 -11.71 10.63 -1.00
N ASP A 79 -11.28 11.62 -0.21
CA ASP A 79 -10.84 12.90 -0.73
C ASP A 79 -9.36 12.91 -1.11
N ASN A 80 -8.64 11.80 -0.94
CA ASN A 80 -7.26 11.70 -1.42
C ASN A 80 -7.30 11.48 -2.92
N LYS A 81 -7.30 12.57 -3.67
CA LYS A 81 -7.42 12.52 -5.12
C LYS A 81 -6.29 11.77 -5.82
N PRO A 82 -5.00 11.97 -5.46
CA PRO A 82 -3.93 11.21 -6.10
C PRO A 82 -4.10 9.70 -5.97
N LEU A 83 -4.48 9.23 -4.78
CA LEU A 83 -4.72 7.80 -4.58
C LEU A 83 -5.93 7.33 -5.39
N GLY A 84 -7.00 8.10 -5.37
CA GLY A 84 -8.19 7.78 -6.15
C GLY A 84 -7.90 7.69 -7.64
N ASP A 85 -7.08 8.62 -8.16
CA ASP A 85 -6.71 8.62 -9.57
C ASP A 85 -5.87 7.38 -9.92
N LEU A 86 -4.97 6.97 -9.03
CA LEU A 86 -4.18 5.76 -9.23
C LEU A 86 -5.09 4.53 -9.33
N ILE A 87 -6.03 4.41 -8.40
CA ILE A 87 -6.96 3.27 -8.38
C ILE A 87 -7.83 3.26 -9.64
N GLU A 88 -8.33 4.42 -10.07
CA GLU A 88 -9.11 4.51 -11.30
C GLU A 88 -8.31 4.08 -12.52
N LYS A 89 -7.04 4.46 -12.56
CA LYS A 89 -6.15 4.08 -13.66
C LYS A 89 -5.93 2.57 -13.70
N LEU A 90 -5.83 1.93 -12.54
CA LEU A 90 -5.56 0.50 -12.45
C LEU A 90 -6.81 -0.36 -12.47
N LYS A 91 -7.97 0.25 -12.26
CA LYS A 91 -9.24 -0.46 -12.16
C LYS A 91 -9.52 -1.44 -13.30
N PRO A 92 -9.22 -1.11 -14.57
CA PRO A 92 -9.45 -2.06 -15.66
C PRO A 92 -8.67 -3.38 -15.52
N SER A 93 -7.59 -3.37 -14.75
CA SER A 93 -6.79 -4.57 -14.51
C SER A 93 -7.26 -5.37 -13.29
N PHE A 94 -8.12 -4.81 -12.46
CA PHE A 94 -8.55 -5.46 -11.24
C PHE A 94 -9.74 -6.38 -11.47
N GLU A 95 -9.72 -7.57 -10.87
CA GLU A 95 -10.86 -8.46 -10.87
C GLU A 95 -11.93 -7.88 -9.94
N GLN A 96 -11.49 -7.24 -8.86
CA GLN A 96 -12.36 -6.57 -7.90
C GLN A 96 -11.58 -5.41 -7.31
N MET A 97 -12.25 -4.47 -6.69
CA MET A 97 -11.57 -3.37 -6.02
C MET A 97 -10.72 -3.91 -4.87
N PRO A 98 -9.58 -3.27 -4.58
CA PRO A 98 -8.72 -3.74 -3.49
C PRO A 98 -9.47 -3.85 -2.18
N VAL A 99 -9.21 -4.93 -1.46
CA VAL A 99 -9.80 -5.15 -0.14
C VAL A 99 -8.82 -4.67 0.90
N ARG A 100 -9.25 -3.76 1.75
CA ARG A 100 -8.39 -3.11 2.73
C ARG A 100 -8.71 -3.56 4.15
N LYS A 101 -7.67 -3.69 4.95
CA LYS A 101 -7.80 -4.09 6.33
C LYS A 101 -6.73 -3.40 7.16
N ASP A 102 -7.11 -2.95 8.34
CA ASP A 102 -6.20 -2.23 9.23
C ASP A 102 -5.65 -3.15 10.29
N TYR A 103 -4.36 -3.00 10.58
CA TYR A 103 -3.72 -3.75 11.64
C TYR A 103 -2.94 -2.83 12.57
N GLN A 104 -2.92 -3.15 13.83
CA GLN A 104 -2.03 -2.53 14.79
C GLN A 104 -0.86 -3.49 14.96
N VAL A 105 0.36 -2.97 14.90
CA VAL A 105 1.54 -3.82 15.01
C VAL A 105 1.78 -4.19 16.47
N GLY A 106 1.77 -5.48 16.76
CA GLY A 106 2.10 -5.97 18.11
C GLY A 106 3.60 -5.99 18.31
N LYS A 107 4.35 -6.43 17.29
CA LYS A 107 5.80 -6.42 17.35
C LYS A 107 6.37 -6.45 15.94
N PHE A 108 7.43 -5.68 15.73
CA PHE A 108 8.13 -5.69 14.45
C PHE A 108 9.63 -5.72 14.73
N LYS A 109 10.32 -6.67 14.13
CA LYS A 109 11.75 -6.82 14.32
C LYS A 109 12.38 -7.37 13.02
N VAL A 110 13.45 -6.73 12.60
CA VAL A 110 14.24 -7.22 11.47
C VAL A 110 15.63 -7.52 12.02
N TRP A 111 16.12 -8.73 11.78
CA TRP A 111 17.42 -9.14 12.28
C TRP A 111 18.54 -8.71 11.35
#